data_39817014823e4f731ae349c536c7b4d9
#
_entry.id   39817014823e4f731ae349c536c7b4d9
#
_cell.length_a   1.000
_cell.length_b   1.000
_cell.length_c   1.000
_cell.angle_alpha   90.00
_cell.angle_beta   90.00
_cell.angle_gamma   90.00
#
_symmetry.space_group_name_H-M   'P 1'
#
loop_
_entity.id
_entity.type
_entity.pdbx_description
1 polymer ?
#
loop_
_entity_poly.entity_id
_entity_poly.type
_entity_poly.pdbx_seq_one_letter_code
_entity_poly.pdbx_strand_id
1 'polypeptide(L)'
;MKKKHLITGITGQDGIFLTSEILKNNPKDVIIGTSRNYNNSNFKRKLNVLMNFETDDKTIQVAKVDLLELTTVKNLISDTEPDYIYNLSGPSSVYKSLSDNNQTYREITTIFNNLAIAINDSNLDCNFFQASSSEMFAPSLSALSEESKLSPRSPYAEAKLQIHEKLQLLKGIGNINYSSGIMFNHESEFRGDQYLVMKIINFALKVKTHKKEVLKIGSLDLIRDWGYAGDVAEAIYKINVENESEDYVIGSGVGHRIEE
;
A
#
# COMPACT_ATOMS: atom_id res chain seq x y z
N MET A 1 -15.51 0.37 22.40
CA MET A 1 -16.41 0.19 21.24
C MET A 1 -15.62 -0.55 20.16
N LYS A 2 -16.26 -1.27 19.25
CA LYS A 2 -15.60 -1.87 18.08
C LYS A 2 -15.22 -0.76 17.12
N LYS A 3 -13.97 -0.73 16.69
CA LYS A 3 -13.49 0.21 15.67
C LYS A 3 -13.72 -0.34 14.27
N LYS A 4 -13.89 0.54 13.30
CA LYS A 4 -14.08 0.22 11.88
C LYS A 4 -12.84 0.64 11.10
N HIS A 5 -12.22 -0.31 10.41
CA HIS A 5 -11.03 -0.09 9.57
C HIS A 5 -11.42 -0.25 8.11
N LEU A 6 -11.30 0.82 7.32
CA LEU A 6 -11.47 0.77 5.87
C LEU A 6 -10.11 0.59 5.18
N ILE A 7 -9.94 -0.54 4.49
CA ILE A 7 -8.71 -0.85 3.75
C ILE A 7 -9.01 -0.83 2.26
N THR A 8 -8.54 0.19 1.55
CA THR A 8 -8.61 0.15 0.09
C THR A 8 -7.50 -0.74 -0.46
N GLY A 9 -7.82 -1.58 -1.46
CA GLY A 9 -6.83 -2.54 -1.99
C GLY A 9 -6.54 -3.72 -1.06
N ILE A 10 -7.49 -4.14 -0.23
CA ILE A 10 -7.35 -5.21 0.79
C ILE A 10 -6.80 -6.53 0.24
N THR A 11 -7.01 -6.84 -1.04
CA THR A 11 -6.55 -8.09 -1.67
C THR A 11 -5.09 -8.04 -2.15
N GLY A 12 -4.45 -6.89 -2.07
CA GLY A 12 -3.02 -6.71 -2.32
C GLY A 12 -2.17 -7.33 -1.21
N GLN A 13 -0.84 -7.44 -1.44
CA GLN A 13 0.10 -7.92 -0.44
C GLN A 13 -0.10 -7.19 0.90
N ASP A 14 0.03 -5.88 0.90
CA ASP A 14 0.00 -5.05 2.10
C ASP A 14 -1.37 -5.08 2.79
N GLY A 15 -2.45 -5.12 2.00
CA GLY A 15 -3.81 -5.24 2.53
C GLY A 15 -4.06 -6.54 3.28
N ILE A 16 -3.50 -7.66 2.80
CA ILE A 16 -3.63 -8.97 3.47
C ILE A 16 -2.85 -8.98 4.78
N PHE A 17 -1.60 -8.50 4.79
CA PHE A 17 -0.79 -8.42 6.00
C PHE A 17 -1.37 -7.45 7.02
N LEU A 18 -1.82 -6.27 6.59
CA LEU A 18 -2.49 -5.29 7.45
C LEU A 18 -3.78 -5.86 8.06
N THR A 19 -4.58 -6.59 7.27
CA THR A 19 -5.78 -7.28 7.80
C THR A 19 -5.40 -8.24 8.92
N SER A 20 -4.34 -9.04 8.72
CA SER A 20 -3.82 -9.94 9.74
C SER A 20 -3.37 -9.19 10.99
N GLU A 21 -2.67 -8.06 10.80
CA GLU A 21 -2.14 -7.28 11.91
C GLU A 21 -3.24 -6.63 12.76
N ILE A 22 -4.27 -6.06 12.12
CA ILE A 22 -5.45 -5.51 12.82
C ILE A 22 -6.13 -6.60 13.65
N LEU A 23 -6.36 -7.79 13.08
CA LEU A 23 -7.04 -8.88 13.78
C LEU A 23 -6.24 -9.46 14.94
N LYS A 24 -4.90 -9.47 14.84
CA LYS A 24 -4.03 -9.89 15.95
C LYS A 24 -4.12 -8.94 17.15
N ASN A 25 -4.12 -7.63 16.86
CA ASN A 25 -4.17 -6.61 17.91
C ASN A 25 -5.60 -6.37 18.43
N ASN A 26 -6.60 -6.39 17.54
CA ASN A 26 -8.00 -6.08 17.87
C ASN A 26 -8.97 -7.06 17.17
N PRO A 27 -9.11 -8.28 17.66
CA PRO A 27 -9.91 -9.33 16.99
C PRO A 27 -11.41 -9.05 16.95
N LYS A 28 -11.89 -8.01 17.63
CA LYS A 28 -13.29 -7.61 17.67
C LYS A 28 -13.63 -6.45 16.71
N ASP A 29 -12.62 -5.80 16.16
CA ASP A 29 -12.83 -4.68 15.24
C ASP A 29 -13.38 -5.17 13.89
N VAL A 30 -14.02 -4.26 13.16
CA VAL A 30 -14.64 -4.56 11.87
C VAL A 30 -13.72 -4.06 10.76
N ILE A 31 -13.40 -4.94 9.83
CA ILE A 31 -12.58 -4.62 8.66
C ILE A 31 -13.47 -4.55 7.44
N ILE A 32 -13.46 -3.40 6.78
CA ILE A 32 -14.14 -3.17 5.51
C ILE A 32 -13.06 -3.02 4.44
N GLY A 33 -13.03 -3.94 3.49
CA GLY A 33 -12.05 -3.90 2.42
C GLY A 33 -12.67 -3.52 1.09
N THR A 34 -11.92 -2.87 0.20
CA THR A 34 -12.33 -2.69 -1.18
C THR A 34 -11.40 -3.41 -2.15
N SER A 35 -11.97 -3.95 -3.22
CA SER A 35 -11.22 -4.53 -4.33
C SER A 35 -12.03 -4.46 -5.61
N ARG A 36 -11.38 -4.17 -6.74
CA ARG A 36 -12.04 -4.22 -8.07
C ARG A 36 -12.35 -5.65 -8.51
N ASN A 37 -11.43 -6.57 -8.19
CA ASN A 37 -11.48 -7.97 -8.61
C ASN A 37 -11.43 -8.88 -7.37
N TYR A 38 -12.50 -8.87 -6.60
CA TYR A 38 -12.54 -9.66 -5.39
C TYR A 38 -12.74 -11.15 -5.67
N ASN A 39 -11.80 -11.95 -5.22
CA ASN A 39 -11.91 -13.40 -5.14
C ASN A 39 -11.80 -13.82 -3.68
N ASN A 40 -12.94 -14.11 -3.06
CA ASN A 40 -13.06 -14.42 -1.64
C ASN A 40 -12.17 -15.61 -1.23
N SER A 41 -12.20 -16.70 -2.00
CA SER A 41 -11.46 -17.92 -1.66
C SER A 41 -9.94 -17.69 -1.65
N ASN A 42 -9.40 -16.94 -2.61
CA ASN A 42 -7.97 -16.65 -2.66
C ASN A 42 -7.54 -15.69 -1.53
N PHE A 43 -8.32 -14.65 -1.26
CA PHE A 43 -8.06 -13.72 -0.17
C PHE A 43 -8.05 -14.45 1.18
N LYS A 44 -9.13 -15.18 1.50
CA LYS A 44 -9.24 -15.97 2.74
C LYS A 44 -8.12 -16.99 2.89
N ARG A 45 -7.78 -17.74 1.83
CA ARG A 45 -6.68 -18.70 1.86
C ARG A 45 -5.37 -18.04 2.28
N LYS A 46 -5.02 -16.88 1.71
CA LYS A 46 -3.81 -16.16 2.06
C LYS A 46 -3.85 -15.64 3.50
N LEU A 47 -4.97 -15.08 3.92
CA LEU A 47 -5.13 -14.58 5.28
C LEU A 47 -5.06 -15.70 6.32
N ASN A 48 -5.71 -16.85 6.07
CA ASN A 48 -5.67 -18.00 6.97
C ASN A 48 -4.25 -18.58 7.13
N VAL A 49 -3.41 -18.50 6.06
CA VAL A 49 -1.98 -18.86 6.17
C VAL A 49 -1.26 -17.97 7.18
N LEU A 50 -1.53 -16.65 7.18
CA LEU A 50 -0.90 -15.72 8.13
C LEU A 50 -1.44 -15.84 9.55
N MET A 51 -2.72 -16.15 9.68
CA MET A 51 -3.41 -16.19 10.98
C MET A 51 -3.28 -17.55 11.68
N ASN A 52 -2.92 -18.63 10.94
CA ASN A 52 -2.94 -20.02 11.41
C ASN A 52 -4.30 -20.52 11.95
N PHE A 53 -5.41 -19.84 11.59
CA PHE A 53 -6.78 -20.23 11.90
C PHE A 53 -7.76 -19.64 10.89
N GLU A 54 -8.99 -20.16 10.84
CA GLU A 54 -10.04 -19.61 10.00
C GLU A 54 -10.62 -18.32 10.58
N THR A 55 -10.70 -17.30 9.74
CA THR A 55 -11.26 -15.99 10.11
C THR A 55 -12.78 -16.00 10.02
N ASP A 56 -13.47 -15.36 10.98
CA ASP A 56 -14.93 -15.22 10.97
C ASP A 56 -15.36 -14.21 9.88
N ASP A 57 -16.33 -14.61 9.05
CA ASP A 57 -16.91 -13.78 7.98
C ASP A 57 -17.62 -12.51 8.50
N LYS A 58 -17.93 -12.45 9.79
CA LYS A 58 -18.60 -11.28 10.39
C LYS A 58 -17.66 -10.12 10.68
N THR A 59 -16.36 -10.39 10.80
CA THR A 59 -15.34 -9.38 11.11
C THR A 59 -14.78 -8.72 9.86
N ILE A 60 -14.80 -9.39 8.71
CA ILE A 60 -14.23 -8.90 7.45
C ILE A 60 -15.30 -8.85 6.38
N GLN A 61 -15.54 -7.67 5.85
CA GLN A 61 -16.44 -7.43 4.74
C GLN A 61 -15.65 -6.89 3.56
N VAL A 62 -15.77 -7.48 2.37
CA VAL A 62 -15.08 -6.97 1.18
C VAL A 62 -16.11 -6.55 0.12
N ALA A 63 -16.10 -5.27 -0.21
CA ALA A 63 -16.96 -4.68 -1.22
C ALA A 63 -16.23 -4.54 -2.56
N LYS A 64 -16.96 -4.81 -3.66
CA LYS A 64 -16.48 -4.47 -5.00
C LYS A 64 -16.81 -3.00 -5.25
N VAL A 65 -15.80 -2.13 -5.16
CA VAL A 65 -15.94 -0.68 -5.31
C VAL A 65 -14.96 -0.19 -6.36
N ASP A 66 -15.42 0.66 -7.28
CA ASP A 66 -14.56 1.42 -8.17
C ASP A 66 -14.24 2.77 -7.50
N LEU A 67 -12.99 2.91 -7.05
CA LEU A 67 -12.53 4.11 -6.37
C LEU A 67 -12.27 5.29 -7.33
N LEU A 68 -12.35 5.07 -8.64
CA LEU A 68 -12.28 6.14 -9.64
C LEU A 68 -13.61 6.92 -9.75
N GLU A 69 -14.70 6.34 -9.24
CA GLU A 69 -16.03 6.95 -9.27
C GLU A 69 -16.35 7.63 -7.93
N LEU A 70 -16.34 8.95 -7.90
CA LEU A 70 -16.54 9.74 -6.67
C LEU A 70 -17.82 9.39 -5.92
N THR A 71 -18.93 9.19 -6.63
CA THR A 71 -20.22 8.85 -6.01
C THR A 71 -20.14 7.53 -5.25
N THR A 72 -19.45 6.52 -5.81
CA THR A 72 -19.26 5.22 -5.15
C THR A 72 -18.43 5.35 -3.89
N VAL A 73 -17.39 6.22 -3.93
CA VAL A 73 -16.54 6.47 -2.77
C VAL A 73 -17.30 7.22 -1.67
N LYS A 74 -18.11 8.23 -2.03
CA LYS A 74 -18.97 8.94 -1.07
C LYS A 74 -19.95 7.98 -0.37
N ASN A 75 -20.61 7.11 -1.12
CA ASN A 75 -21.52 6.11 -0.55
C ASN A 75 -20.75 5.15 0.39
N LEU A 76 -19.56 4.67 -0.03
CA LEU A 76 -18.74 3.81 0.80
C LEU A 76 -18.40 4.48 2.15
N ILE A 77 -17.96 5.72 2.14
CA ILE A 77 -17.59 6.46 3.37
C ILE A 77 -18.83 6.69 4.25
N SER A 78 -19.96 7.13 3.66
CA SER A 78 -21.20 7.37 4.38
C SER A 78 -21.79 6.10 4.99
N ASP A 79 -21.76 4.96 4.26
CA ASP A 79 -22.34 3.70 4.72
C ASP A 79 -21.49 3.02 5.80
N THR A 80 -20.18 3.24 5.77
CA THR A 80 -19.25 2.55 6.65
C THR A 80 -18.85 3.39 7.87
N GLU A 81 -18.76 4.71 7.75
CA GLU A 81 -18.29 5.63 8.80
C GLU A 81 -17.05 5.09 9.52
N PRO A 82 -15.90 4.94 8.81
CA PRO A 82 -14.71 4.32 9.37
C PRO A 82 -14.00 5.21 10.39
N ASP A 83 -13.47 4.59 11.46
CA ASP A 83 -12.56 5.25 12.40
C ASP A 83 -11.14 5.37 11.82
N TYR A 84 -10.73 4.37 11.03
CA TYR A 84 -9.41 4.27 10.41
C TYR A 84 -9.52 3.97 8.92
N ILE A 85 -8.83 4.75 8.11
CA ILE A 85 -8.77 4.55 6.66
C ILE A 85 -7.31 4.28 6.24
N TYR A 86 -7.10 3.22 5.45
CA TYR A 86 -5.80 2.86 4.89
C TYR A 86 -5.90 2.86 3.38
N ASN A 87 -5.31 3.87 2.74
CA ASN A 87 -5.28 3.94 1.27
C ASN A 87 -4.08 3.18 0.72
N LEU A 88 -4.27 1.88 0.45
CA LEU A 88 -3.27 0.98 -0.14
C LEU A 88 -3.57 0.67 -1.61
N SER A 89 -4.61 1.27 -2.19
CA SER A 89 -5.02 0.99 -3.56
C SER A 89 -4.26 1.82 -4.60
N GLY A 90 -4.24 1.29 -5.80
CA GLY A 90 -3.62 1.88 -6.97
C GLY A 90 -2.53 1.01 -7.58
N PRO A 91 -2.12 1.33 -8.83
CA PRO A 91 -0.97 0.69 -9.46
C PRO A 91 0.30 0.89 -8.63
N SER A 92 1.15 -0.15 -8.53
CA SER A 92 2.40 -0.12 -7.76
C SER A 92 3.65 -0.43 -8.60
N SER A 93 3.51 -0.51 -9.94
CA SER A 93 4.63 -0.81 -10.83
C SER A 93 5.19 0.46 -11.47
N VAL A 94 6.38 0.86 -11.03
CA VAL A 94 7.16 1.94 -11.66
C VAL A 94 7.40 1.64 -13.15
N TYR A 95 7.84 0.42 -13.46
CA TYR A 95 8.13 0.03 -14.86
C TYR A 95 6.90 0.18 -15.77
N LYS A 96 5.73 -0.25 -15.32
CA LYS A 96 4.49 -0.12 -16.11
C LYS A 96 4.12 1.34 -16.34
N SER A 97 4.32 2.22 -15.37
CA SER A 97 3.99 3.64 -15.48
C SER A 97 4.78 4.39 -16.56
N LEU A 98 5.96 3.88 -16.94
CA LEU A 98 6.79 4.50 -17.98
C LEU A 98 6.21 4.33 -19.40
N SER A 99 5.28 3.42 -19.59
CA SER A 99 4.72 3.07 -20.92
C SER A 99 3.19 3.12 -21.02
N ASP A 100 2.49 3.48 -19.94
CA ASP A 100 1.03 3.41 -19.87
C ASP A 100 0.30 4.74 -20.16
N ASN A 101 0.97 5.67 -20.84
CA ASN A 101 0.43 6.97 -21.23
C ASN A 101 -0.20 7.76 -20.06
N ASN A 102 0.50 7.81 -18.93
CA ASN A 102 0.07 8.44 -17.68
C ASN A 102 -1.21 7.85 -17.04
N GLN A 103 -1.62 6.67 -17.44
CA GLN A 103 -2.77 6.00 -16.82
C GLN A 103 -2.52 5.76 -15.32
N THR A 104 -1.32 5.25 -14.97
CA THR A 104 -0.90 5.04 -13.57
C THR A 104 -1.00 6.34 -12.76
N TYR A 105 -0.49 7.45 -13.29
CA TYR A 105 -0.55 8.75 -12.63
C TYR A 105 -2.00 9.17 -12.33
N ARG A 106 -2.86 9.13 -13.36
CA ARG A 106 -4.27 9.52 -13.23
C ARG A 106 -5.01 8.63 -12.24
N GLU A 107 -4.81 7.32 -12.31
CA GLU A 107 -5.50 6.37 -11.44
C GLU A 107 -5.14 6.61 -9.97
N ILE A 108 -3.85 6.73 -9.64
CA ILE A 108 -3.37 6.98 -8.29
C ILE A 108 -3.90 8.30 -7.73
N THR A 109 -3.81 9.39 -8.51
CA THR A 109 -4.23 10.71 -8.05
C THR A 109 -5.75 10.83 -7.94
N THR A 110 -6.51 10.19 -8.83
CA THR A 110 -7.99 10.19 -8.77
C THR A 110 -8.49 9.44 -7.55
N ILE A 111 -7.95 8.25 -7.25
CA ILE A 111 -8.31 7.48 -6.06
C ILE A 111 -8.12 8.31 -4.80
N PHE A 112 -6.96 8.92 -4.63
CA PHE A 112 -6.69 9.77 -3.47
C PHE A 112 -7.65 10.97 -3.39
N ASN A 113 -7.85 11.68 -4.50
CA ASN A 113 -8.73 12.85 -4.53
C ASN A 113 -10.18 12.48 -4.16
N ASN A 114 -10.69 11.37 -4.70
CA ASN A 114 -12.05 10.90 -4.41
C ASN A 114 -12.22 10.54 -2.93
N LEU A 115 -11.22 9.87 -2.33
CA LEU A 115 -11.22 9.58 -0.89
C LEU A 115 -11.18 10.87 -0.07
N ALA A 116 -10.26 11.78 -0.36
CA ALA A 116 -10.12 13.05 0.36
C ALA A 116 -11.41 13.89 0.31
N ILE A 117 -12.04 13.99 -0.87
CA ILE A 117 -13.32 14.69 -1.05
C ILE A 117 -14.42 14.01 -0.23
N ALA A 118 -14.56 12.69 -0.34
CA ALA A 118 -15.63 11.96 0.33
C ALA A 118 -15.53 12.05 1.86
N ILE A 119 -14.31 11.98 2.40
CA ILE A 119 -14.05 12.08 3.83
C ILE A 119 -14.33 13.50 4.31
N ASN A 120 -13.84 14.52 3.60
CA ASN A 120 -14.08 15.92 3.96
C ASN A 120 -15.58 16.26 3.94
N ASP A 121 -16.33 15.79 2.94
CA ASP A 121 -17.77 16.03 2.80
C ASP A 121 -18.58 15.29 3.90
N SER A 122 -18.05 14.25 4.49
CA SER A 122 -18.74 13.44 5.52
C SER A 122 -18.63 13.99 6.94
N ASN A 123 -17.75 14.97 7.19
CA ASN A 123 -17.42 15.51 8.52
C ASN A 123 -17.02 14.42 9.54
N LEU A 124 -16.42 13.34 9.08
CA LEU A 124 -15.93 12.27 9.95
C LEU A 124 -14.73 12.73 10.79
N ASP A 125 -14.64 12.16 12.00
CA ASP A 125 -13.43 12.20 12.82
C ASP A 125 -12.73 10.84 12.66
N CYS A 126 -11.70 10.81 11.82
CA CYS A 126 -11.00 9.57 11.49
C CYS A 126 -9.51 9.76 11.24
N ASN A 127 -8.75 8.69 11.37
CA ASN A 127 -7.36 8.64 11.00
C ASN A 127 -7.22 8.12 9.57
N PHE A 128 -6.42 8.80 8.76
CA PHE A 128 -6.17 8.44 7.36
C PHE A 128 -4.69 8.18 7.13
N PHE A 129 -4.37 6.96 6.72
CA PHE A 129 -3.03 6.57 6.29
C PHE A 129 -2.94 6.52 4.76
N GLN A 130 -1.92 7.17 4.20
CA GLN A 130 -1.58 7.10 2.78
C GLN A 130 -0.35 6.25 2.55
N ALA A 131 -0.49 5.18 1.77
CA ALA A 131 0.65 4.47 1.21
C ALA A 131 1.38 5.35 0.20
N SER A 132 2.56 5.85 0.58
CA SER A 132 3.46 6.60 -0.27
C SER A 132 4.64 5.72 -0.75
N SER A 133 5.71 6.30 -1.27
CA SER A 133 6.79 5.52 -1.87
C SER A 133 8.14 6.24 -1.84
N SER A 134 9.20 5.50 -1.54
CA SER A 134 10.60 5.95 -1.64
C SER A 134 11.02 6.36 -3.05
N GLU A 135 10.25 5.99 -4.08
CA GLU A 135 10.50 6.43 -5.47
C GLU A 135 10.32 7.95 -5.67
N MET A 136 9.73 8.67 -4.69
CA MET A 136 9.68 10.13 -4.68
C MET A 136 11.05 10.77 -4.41
N PHE A 137 11.95 10.08 -3.73
CA PHE A 137 13.26 10.63 -3.38
C PHE A 137 14.20 10.80 -4.58
N ALA A 138 15.08 11.80 -4.47
CA ALA A 138 16.24 11.88 -5.32
C ALA A 138 17.16 10.66 -5.08
N PRO A 139 17.90 10.19 -6.11
CA PRO A 139 18.91 9.17 -5.90
C PRO A 139 19.91 9.57 -4.83
N SER A 140 20.23 8.64 -3.93
CA SER A 140 21.21 8.85 -2.87
C SER A 140 22.00 7.57 -2.61
N LEU A 141 23.26 7.73 -2.19
CA LEU A 141 24.08 6.66 -1.63
C LEU A 141 24.02 6.64 -0.10
N SER A 142 23.44 7.68 0.49
CA SER A 142 23.23 7.79 1.94
C SER A 142 21.81 7.34 2.30
N ALA A 143 21.62 6.97 3.55
CA ALA A 143 20.28 6.72 4.09
C ALA A 143 19.38 7.95 3.88
N LEU A 144 18.12 7.68 3.61
CA LEU A 144 17.09 8.69 3.34
C LEU A 144 16.17 8.83 4.58
N SER A 145 15.72 10.05 4.82
CA SER A 145 14.78 10.43 5.86
C SER A 145 13.60 11.21 5.27
N GLU A 146 12.63 11.55 6.09
CA GLU A 146 11.45 12.32 5.70
C GLU A 146 11.80 13.69 5.11
N GLU A 147 12.93 14.27 5.53
CA GLU A 147 13.42 15.57 5.04
C GLU A 147 14.33 15.47 3.80
N SER A 148 14.55 14.26 3.30
CA SER A 148 15.39 14.04 2.14
C SER A 148 14.79 14.66 0.88
N LYS A 149 15.65 15.14 -0.02
CA LYS A 149 15.23 15.79 -1.26
C LYS A 149 14.33 14.90 -2.11
N LEU A 150 13.17 15.41 -2.49
CA LEU A 150 12.24 14.77 -3.43
C LEU A 150 12.61 15.15 -4.88
N SER A 151 12.63 14.15 -5.77
CA SER A 151 12.91 14.30 -7.20
C SER A 151 12.41 13.07 -7.97
N PRO A 152 11.10 12.95 -8.20
CA PRO A 152 10.49 11.81 -8.86
C PRO A 152 10.99 11.65 -10.29
N ARG A 153 11.13 10.40 -10.76
CA ARG A 153 11.67 10.07 -12.09
C ARG A 153 10.75 9.15 -12.91
N SER A 154 9.50 9.06 -12.52
CA SER A 154 8.49 8.27 -13.24
C SER A 154 7.09 8.82 -12.97
N PRO A 155 6.11 8.59 -13.87
CA PRO A 155 4.74 8.99 -13.63
C PRO A 155 4.14 8.43 -12.33
N TYR A 156 4.57 7.23 -11.91
CA TYR A 156 4.24 6.66 -10.61
C TYR A 156 4.77 7.53 -9.45
N ALA A 157 6.05 7.86 -9.49
CA ALA A 157 6.69 8.66 -8.45
C ALA A 157 6.14 10.09 -8.40
N GLU A 158 5.85 10.69 -9.57
CA GLU A 158 5.21 12.01 -9.68
C GLU A 158 3.80 12.01 -9.06
N ALA A 159 3.01 10.95 -9.28
CA ALA A 159 1.71 10.80 -8.66
C ALA A 159 1.82 10.72 -7.12
N LYS A 160 2.80 9.97 -6.61
CA LYS A 160 3.05 9.86 -5.17
C LYS A 160 3.49 11.19 -4.57
N LEU A 161 4.36 11.93 -5.24
CA LEU A 161 4.78 13.27 -4.82
C LEU A 161 3.60 14.24 -4.79
N GLN A 162 2.77 14.28 -5.82
CA GLN A 162 1.59 15.15 -5.85
C GLN A 162 0.64 14.87 -4.67
N ILE A 163 0.44 13.59 -4.32
CA ILE A 163 -0.38 13.20 -3.17
C ILE A 163 0.29 13.66 -1.88
N HIS A 164 1.59 13.45 -1.75
CA HIS A 164 2.35 13.88 -0.58
C HIS A 164 2.21 15.39 -0.33
N GLU A 165 2.40 16.21 -1.37
CA GLU A 165 2.20 17.68 -1.30
C GLU A 165 0.77 18.05 -0.90
N LYS A 166 -0.25 17.37 -1.44
CA LYS A 166 -1.65 17.59 -1.05
C LYS A 166 -1.92 17.21 0.39
N LEU A 167 -1.33 16.13 0.89
CA LEU A 167 -1.46 15.74 2.30
C LEU A 167 -0.91 16.81 3.23
N GLN A 168 0.24 17.43 2.89
CA GLN A 168 0.78 18.53 3.68
C GLN A 168 -0.22 19.70 3.79
N LEU A 169 -0.96 19.98 2.72
CA LEU A 169 -1.99 21.03 2.73
C LEU A 169 -3.25 20.63 3.53
N LEU A 170 -3.53 19.33 3.65
CA LEU A 170 -4.71 18.83 4.38
C LEU A 170 -4.44 18.65 5.88
N LYS A 171 -3.19 18.49 6.30
CA LYS A 171 -2.81 18.36 7.70
C LYS A 171 -3.27 19.58 8.49
N GLY A 172 -3.95 19.34 9.62
CA GLY A 172 -4.50 20.40 10.46
C GLY A 172 -5.80 21.05 9.96
N ILE A 173 -6.40 20.54 8.88
CA ILE A 173 -7.70 20.98 8.39
C ILE A 173 -8.79 19.96 8.80
N GLY A 174 -9.80 20.42 9.52
CA GLY A 174 -10.89 19.56 9.98
C GLY A 174 -10.49 18.59 11.11
N ASN A 175 -11.22 17.49 11.22
CA ASN A 175 -11.06 16.47 12.27
C ASN A 175 -10.35 15.21 11.76
N ILE A 176 -9.62 15.31 10.65
CA ILE A 176 -8.96 14.16 10.04
C ILE A 176 -7.46 14.23 10.30
N ASN A 177 -6.93 13.18 10.89
CA ASN A 177 -5.50 13.03 11.10
C ASN A 177 -4.89 12.31 9.89
N TYR A 178 -4.09 13.02 9.11
CA TYR A 178 -3.45 12.48 7.91
C TYR A 178 -2.00 12.08 8.18
N SER A 179 -1.68 10.80 7.97
CA SER A 179 -0.31 10.28 7.98
C SER A 179 0.07 9.65 6.66
N SER A 180 1.37 9.61 6.37
CA SER A 180 1.90 8.99 5.16
C SER A 180 3.07 8.07 5.49
N GLY A 181 3.07 6.86 4.92
CA GLY A 181 4.20 5.94 4.96
C GLY A 181 4.99 6.00 3.66
N ILE A 182 6.22 6.54 3.69
CA ILE A 182 7.14 6.57 2.55
C ILE A 182 7.88 5.23 2.50
N MET A 183 7.23 4.24 1.88
CA MET A 183 7.66 2.86 1.92
C MET A 183 8.77 2.57 0.92
N PHE A 184 9.80 1.87 1.39
CA PHE A 184 10.80 1.22 0.56
C PHE A 184 10.28 -0.11 0.00
N ASN A 185 11.09 -0.81 -0.81
CA ASN A 185 10.68 -2.11 -1.34
C ASN A 185 10.44 -3.10 -0.21
N HIS A 186 9.37 -3.87 -0.31
CA HIS A 186 9.06 -4.90 0.67
C HIS A 186 8.38 -6.07 -0.03
N GLU A 187 8.75 -7.25 0.38
CA GLU A 187 8.42 -8.48 -0.32
C GLU A 187 7.78 -9.50 0.62
N SER A 188 7.08 -10.45 0.03
CA SER A 188 6.51 -11.60 0.73
C SER A 188 6.17 -12.71 -0.26
N GLU A 189 5.73 -13.86 0.27
CA GLU A 189 5.17 -14.98 -0.50
C GLU A 189 3.90 -14.60 -1.29
N PHE A 190 3.30 -13.44 -1.02
CA PHE A 190 2.11 -12.96 -1.73
C PHE A 190 2.43 -11.90 -2.78
N ARG A 191 3.70 -11.59 -2.99
CA ARG A 191 4.13 -10.66 -4.03
C ARG A 191 3.78 -11.19 -5.41
N GLY A 192 3.42 -10.30 -6.32
CA GLY A 192 3.10 -10.69 -7.71
C GLY A 192 4.34 -11.12 -8.51
N ASP A 193 4.18 -12.08 -9.41
CA ASP A 193 5.27 -12.67 -10.21
C ASP A 193 6.01 -11.66 -11.12
N GLN A 194 5.40 -10.50 -11.37
CA GLN A 194 6.00 -9.45 -12.20
C GLN A 194 7.07 -8.63 -11.46
N TYR A 195 7.18 -8.75 -10.14
CA TYR A 195 8.18 -8.04 -9.34
C TYR A 195 9.52 -8.78 -9.28
N LEU A 196 10.59 -8.03 -9.06
CA LEU A 196 11.96 -8.52 -9.23
C LEU A 196 12.25 -9.78 -8.42
N VAL A 197 11.99 -9.75 -7.13
CA VAL A 197 12.29 -10.88 -6.23
C VAL A 197 11.55 -12.14 -6.66
N MET A 198 10.24 -12.04 -6.97
CA MET A 198 9.47 -13.18 -7.46
C MET A 198 9.91 -13.67 -8.83
N LYS A 199 10.35 -12.77 -9.72
CA LYS A 199 10.97 -13.16 -10.99
C LYS A 199 12.23 -13.99 -10.78
N ILE A 200 13.10 -13.58 -9.84
CA ILE A 200 14.34 -14.31 -9.51
C ILE A 200 14.00 -15.69 -8.92
N ILE A 201 13.08 -15.75 -7.94
CA ILE A 201 12.65 -17.00 -7.32
C ILE A 201 12.07 -17.96 -8.36
N ASN A 202 11.12 -17.51 -9.17
CA ASN A 202 10.47 -18.32 -10.20
C ASN A 202 11.48 -18.80 -11.26
N PHE A 203 12.45 -17.95 -11.61
CA PHE A 203 13.53 -18.34 -12.52
C PHE A 203 14.44 -19.41 -11.90
N ALA A 204 14.86 -19.24 -10.65
CA ALA A 204 15.69 -20.20 -9.93
C ALA A 204 15.03 -21.60 -9.84
N LEU A 205 13.71 -21.64 -9.63
CA LEU A 205 12.94 -22.87 -9.63
C LEU A 205 12.92 -23.55 -11.02
N LYS A 206 12.79 -22.76 -12.10
CA LYS A 206 12.77 -23.26 -13.48
C LYS A 206 14.14 -23.79 -13.95
N VAL A 207 15.22 -23.10 -13.61
CA VAL A 207 16.59 -23.50 -14.02
C VAL A 207 16.98 -24.88 -13.46
N LYS A 208 16.42 -25.30 -12.33
CA LYS A 208 16.62 -26.67 -11.82
C LYS A 208 16.14 -27.74 -12.80
N THR A 209 15.16 -27.44 -13.64
CA THR A 209 14.54 -28.37 -14.61
C THR A 209 14.92 -28.06 -16.07
N HIS A 210 15.24 -26.81 -16.39
CA HIS A 210 15.48 -26.31 -17.76
C HIS A 210 16.78 -25.48 -17.83
N LYS A 211 17.91 -26.12 -18.07
CA LYS A 211 19.28 -25.58 -17.99
C LYS A 211 19.67 -24.47 -19.00
N LYS A 212 18.80 -24.05 -19.92
CA LYS A 212 19.13 -23.08 -20.98
C LYS A 212 18.36 -21.75 -20.92
N GLU A 213 17.66 -21.49 -19.87
CA GLU A 213 16.92 -20.20 -19.73
C GLU A 213 17.83 -19.07 -19.23
N VAL A 214 17.55 -17.85 -19.66
CA VAL A 214 18.25 -16.62 -19.24
C VAL A 214 17.24 -15.68 -18.59
N LEU A 215 17.53 -15.25 -17.36
CA LEU A 215 16.73 -14.23 -16.67
C LEU A 215 17.08 -12.85 -17.23
N LYS A 216 16.07 -12.17 -17.78
CA LYS A 216 16.20 -10.77 -18.20
C LYS A 216 15.68 -9.86 -17.08
N ILE A 217 16.56 -9.10 -16.47
CA ILE A 217 16.26 -8.09 -15.44
C ILE A 217 16.92 -6.76 -15.83
N GLY A 218 16.64 -5.70 -15.06
CA GLY A 218 17.24 -4.38 -15.27
C GLY A 218 18.69 -4.29 -14.82
N SER A 219 19.17 -3.10 -14.48
CA SER A 219 20.55 -2.89 -14.03
C SER A 219 20.80 -3.60 -12.71
N LEU A 220 21.94 -4.31 -12.65
CA LEU A 220 22.40 -5.02 -11.46
C LEU A 220 23.06 -4.07 -10.41
N ASP A 221 23.50 -2.90 -10.85
CA ASP A 221 24.20 -1.92 -9.99
C ASP A 221 23.27 -1.13 -9.07
N LEU A 222 21.96 -1.25 -9.25
CA LEU A 222 21.01 -0.52 -8.44
C LEU A 222 20.99 -1.04 -7.00
N ILE A 223 21.00 -0.11 -6.07
CA ILE A 223 20.83 -0.39 -4.63
C ILE A 223 19.34 -0.29 -4.30
N ARG A 224 18.83 -1.24 -3.53
CA ARG A 224 17.48 -1.27 -3.00
C ARG A 224 17.50 -1.69 -1.53
N ASP A 225 16.64 -1.06 -0.76
CA ASP A 225 16.25 -1.55 0.57
C ASP A 225 15.07 -2.50 0.38
N TRP A 226 15.17 -3.72 0.89
CA TRP A 226 14.09 -4.69 0.89
C TRP A 226 13.71 -5.10 2.31
N GLY A 227 12.48 -4.76 2.68
CA GLY A 227 11.88 -5.20 3.92
C GLY A 227 10.96 -6.42 3.74
N TYR A 228 10.44 -6.92 4.84
CA TYR A 228 9.36 -7.90 4.88
C TYR A 228 8.00 -7.20 4.97
N ALA A 229 7.04 -7.64 4.16
CA ALA A 229 5.72 -7.00 4.10
C ALA A 229 4.93 -7.07 5.42
N GLY A 230 5.21 -8.05 6.27
CA GLY A 230 4.64 -8.14 7.61
C GLY A 230 5.09 -6.99 8.53
N ASP A 231 6.38 -6.67 8.52
CA ASP A 231 6.93 -5.58 9.33
C ASP A 231 6.42 -4.22 8.84
N VAL A 232 6.29 -4.08 7.52
CA VAL A 232 5.69 -2.87 6.91
C VAL A 232 4.22 -2.72 7.31
N ALA A 233 3.46 -3.82 7.33
CA ALA A 233 2.06 -3.80 7.76
C ALA A 233 1.89 -3.46 9.24
N GLU A 234 2.78 -3.94 10.10
CA GLU A 234 2.83 -3.55 11.52
C GLU A 234 3.10 -2.05 11.66
N ALA A 235 4.06 -1.50 10.90
CA ALA A 235 4.35 -0.07 10.89
C ALA A 235 3.14 0.74 10.41
N ILE A 236 2.48 0.34 9.30
CA ILE A 236 1.26 0.97 8.79
C ILE A 236 0.16 1.01 9.85
N TYR A 237 -0.05 -0.12 10.54
CA TYR A 237 -1.05 -0.22 11.60
C TYR A 237 -0.75 0.76 12.74
N LYS A 238 0.46 0.73 13.28
CA LYS A 238 0.89 1.60 14.39
C LYS A 238 0.78 3.08 14.02
N ILE A 239 1.31 3.48 12.88
CA ILE A 239 1.26 4.87 12.40
C ILE A 239 -0.18 5.37 12.34
N ASN A 240 -1.12 4.58 11.81
CA ASN A 240 -2.50 5.04 11.67
C ASN A 240 -3.29 5.01 12.97
N VAL A 241 -2.97 4.11 13.90
CA VAL A 241 -3.66 4.05 15.20
C VAL A 241 -3.17 5.13 16.17
N GLU A 242 -1.87 5.38 16.22
CA GLU A 242 -1.25 6.41 17.05
C GLU A 242 -1.42 7.81 16.47
N ASN A 243 -1.44 7.91 15.20
CA ASN A 243 -1.56 9.00 14.23
C ASN A 243 -1.31 10.43 14.77
N GLU A 244 -0.04 10.81 14.70
CA GLU A 244 0.42 12.17 15.03
C GLU A 244 0.36 13.14 13.84
N SER A 245 -0.30 12.76 12.75
CA SER A 245 -0.38 13.52 11.48
C SER A 245 0.97 13.79 10.82
N GLU A 246 1.91 12.82 10.93
CA GLU A 246 3.26 12.93 10.42
C GLU A 246 3.51 11.99 9.22
N ASP A 247 4.63 12.21 8.54
CA ASP A 247 5.14 11.32 7.52
C ASP A 247 6.24 10.44 8.11
N TYR A 248 6.30 9.19 7.67
CA TYR A 248 7.24 8.21 8.19
C TYR A 248 7.92 7.47 7.04
N VAL A 249 9.25 7.42 7.07
CA VAL A 249 10.02 6.53 6.20
C VAL A 249 9.94 5.10 6.75
N ILE A 250 9.49 4.16 5.91
CA ILE A 250 9.37 2.75 6.27
C ILE A 250 10.32 1.93 5.39
N GLY A 251 11.39 1.43 5.99
CA GLY A 251 12.42 0.61 5.33
C GLY A 251 13.17 -0.24 6.35
N SER A 252 14.01 -1.16 5.86
CA SER A 252 14.90 -1.96 6.71
C SER A 252 16.13 -1.18 7.19
N GLY A 253 16.45 -0.08 6.52
CA GLY A 253 17.65 0.73 6.75
C GLY A 253 18.92 0.12 6.13
N VAL A 254 18.80 -0.99 5.39
CA VAL A 254 19.93 -1.68 4.77
C VAL A 254 19.74 -1.75 3.26
N GLY A 255 20.66 -1.14 2.52
CA GLY A 255 20.67 -1.19 1.07
C GLY A 255 21.49 -2.36 0.55
N HIS A 256 20.93 -3.10 -0.42
CA HIS A 256 21.59 -4.20 -1.14
C HIS A 256 21.67 -3.89 -2.63
N ARG A 257 22.76 -4.29 -3.27
CA ARG A 257 22.85 -4.24 -4.73
C ARG A 257 22.05 -5.41 -5.32
N ILE A 258 21.47 -5.18 -6.48
CA ILE A 258 20.67 -6.24 -7.16
C ILE A 258 21.56 -7.45 -7.54
N GLU A 259 22.85 -7.25 -7.75
CA GLU A 259 23.79 -8.34 -8.09
C GLU A 259 24.10 -9.29 -6.91
N GLU A 260 23.98 -8.84 -5.66
CA GLU A 260 24.18 -9.68 -4.46
C GLU A 260 23.13 -10.79 -4.36
#